data_d723b650876025a4d64e7e641a1f742c
#
_entry.id   d723b650876025a4d64e7e641a1f742c
#
_cell.length_a   1.000
_cell.length_b   1.000
_cell.length_c   1.000
_cell.angle_alpha   90.00
_cell.angle_beta   90.00
_cell.angle_gamma   90.00
#
_symmetry.space_group_name_H-M   'P 1'
#
loop_
_entity.id
_entity.type
_entity.pdbx_description
1 polymer ?
#
loop_
_entity_poly.entity_id
_entity_poly.type
_entity_poly.pdbx_seq_one_letter_code
_entity_poly.pdbx_strand_id
1 'polypeptide(L)'
;APTGPIEATMNGATYMADVMGGQKTGLFFDQRPNHAFAANLAKGGDVLDMFSHVGGFGLAALANGAKSVLAVDGSAPALELANAGAAAMAVSDKFETRRGDAFAVLEALAEEGAQFDVVICDPPAFAPGRKSLDAGLRAYERVARLAAALVKDGGYLGVCSCSHAADLTKFRNASSR
;
A
#
# COMPACT_ATOMS: atom_id res chain seq x y z
N ALA A 1 -20.52 -12.74 19.78
CA ALA A 1 -19.38 -12.40 18.91
C ALA A 1 -19.75 -11.19 18.06
N PRO A 2 -18.85 -10.24 17.79
CA PRO A 2 -19.16 -9.11 16.92
C PRO A 2 -19.47 -9.65 15.51
N THR A 3 -20.58 -9.16 14.93
CA THR A 3 -21.10 -9.62 13.64
C THR A 3 -20.75 -8.67 12.48
N GLY A 4 -19.76 -7.80 12.65
CA GLY A 4 -19.33 -6.81 11.67
C GLY A 4 -17.87 -6.41 11.83
N PRO A 5 -17.40 -5.47 10.99
CA PRO A 5 -16.04 -4.95 11.09
C PRO A 5 -15.75 -4.38 12.47
N ILE A 6 -14.56 -4.63 12.98
CA ILE A 6 -14.08 -4.07 14.24
C ILE A 6 -13.10 -2.92 13.98
N GLU A 7 -13.09 -1.97 14.89
CA GLU A 7 -12.13 -0.87 14.88
C GLU A 7 -10.83 -1.30 15.57
N ALA A 8 -9.69 -0.98 14.95
CA ALA A 8 -8.37 -1.20 15.52
C ALA A 8 -7.51 0.04 15.34
N THR A 9 -6.74 0.41 16.35
CA THR A 9 -5.85 1.57 16.31
C THR A 9 -4.38 1.13 16.24
N MET A 10 -3.64 1.66 15.26
CA MET A 10 -2.19 1.47 15.12
C MET A 10 -1.55 2.76 14.60
N ASN A 11 -0.39 3.14 15.17
CA ASN A 11 0.37 4.34 14.75
C ASN A 11 -0.46 5.63 14.68
N GLY A 12 -1.48 5.75 15.55
CA GLY A 12 -2.39 6.89 15.56
C GLY A 12 -3.50 6.86 14.50
N ALA A 13 -3.50 5.86 13.61
CA ALA A 13 -4.54 5.65 12.62
C ALA A 13 -5.62 4.68 13.12
N THR A 14 -6.85 4.87 12.63
CA THR A 14 -7.98 3.98 12.87
C THR A 14 -8.23 3.12 11.63
N TYR A 15 -8.26 1.82 11.84
CA TYR A 15 -8.50 0.82 10.80
C TYR A 15 -9.80 0.08 11.08
N MET A 16 -10.52 -0.25 10.03
CA MET A 16 -11.65 -1.17 10.10
C MET A 16 -11.21 -2.54 9.59
N ALA A 17 -11.45 -3.59 10.37
CA ALA A 17 -11.05 -4.96 10.03
C ALA A 17 -12.22 -5.92 10.11
N ASP A 18 -12.40 -6.73 9.06
CA ASP A 18 -13.33 -7.86 9.09
C ASP A 18 -12.59 -9.13 9.52
N VAL A 19 -12.64 -9.40 10.82
CA VAL A 19 -11.97 -10.57 11.41
C VAL A 19 -12.69 -11.89 11.18
N MET A 20 -13.94 -11.86 10.73
CA MET A 20 -14.78 -13.05 10.54
C MET A 20 -14.84 -13.50 9.06
N GLY A 21 -14.84 -12.57 8.11
CA GLY A 21 -14.96 -12.84 6.68
C GLY A 21 -13.78 -12.36 5.85
N GLY A 22 -12.88 -11.59 6.43
CA GLY A 22 -11.72 -11.02 5.74
C GLY A 22 -10.60 -12.03 5.49
N GLN A 23 -9.80 -11.75 4.46
CA GLN A 23 -8.59 -12.51 4.15
C GLN A 23 -7.57 -12.33 5.30
N LYS A 24 -7.09 -13.43 5.90
CA LYS A 24 -6.27 -13.45 7.12
C LYS A 24 -6.99 -12.71 8.26
N THR A 25 -6.32 -12.08 9.18
CA THR A 25 -6.95 -11.31 10.28
C THR A 25 -7.42 -9.90 9.86
N GLY A 26 -7.38 -9.57 8.55
CA GLY A 26 -7.75 -8.25 8.04
C GLY A 26 -6.74 -7.14 8.32
N LEU A 27 -5.74 -7.38 9.16
CA LEU A 27 -4.66 -6.44 9.50
C LEU A 27 -3.31 -7.16 9.54
N PHE A 28 -2.27 -6.48 9.06
CA PHE A 28 -0.89 -6.97 9.04
C PHE A 28 -0.07 -6.24 10.12
N PHE A 29 -0.13 -6.75 11.35
CA PHE A 29 0.53 -6.14 12.50
C PHE A 29 2.08 -6.14 12.41
N ASP A 30 2.66 -7.05 11.65
CA ASP A 30 4.08 -7.12 11.35
C ASP A 30 4.56 -5.93 10.50
N GLN A 31 3.68 -5.30 9.72
CA GLN A 31 3.96 -4.09 8.94
C GLN A 31 3.91 -2.79 9.76
N ARG A 32 3.49 -2.85 11.02
CA ARG A 32 3.35 -1.66 11.88
C ARG A 32 4.60 -0.75 11.92
N PRO A 33 5.84 -1.27 12.05
CA PRO A 33 7.04 -0.43 11.99
C PRO A 33 7.25 0.23 10.62
N ASN A 34 6.94 -0.50 9.53
CA ASN A 34 7.04 0.02 8.18
C ASN A 34 6.00 1.11 7.91
N HIS A 35 4.76 0.93 8.39
CA HIS A 35 3.73 1.98 8.33
C HIS A 35 4.19 3.25 9.04
N ALA A 36 4.75 3.15 10.25
CA ALA A 36 5.25 4.30 11.01
C ALA A 36 6.42 5.00 10.29
N PHE A 37 7.36 4.23 9.73
CA PHE A 37 8.47 4.77 8.98
C PHE A 37 8.02 5.54 7.73
N ALA A 38 7.17 4.94 6.91
CA ALA A 38 6.62 5.56 5.71
C ALA A 38 5.79 6.82 6.03
N ALA A 39 4.99 6.77 7.11
CA ALA A 39 4.21 7.90 7.57
C ALA A 39 5.07 9.12 7.93
N ASN A 40 6.23 8.92 8.53
CA ASN A 40 7.19 9.99 8.82
C ASN A 40 7.74 10.65 7.54
N LEU A 41 7.99 9.86 6.48
CA LEU A 41 8.44 10.39 5.20
C LEU A 41 7.33 11.14 4.45
N ALA A 42 6.08 10.78 4.69
CA ALA A 42 4.91 11.32 3.99
C ALA A 42 4.36 12.62 4.57
N LYS A 43 4.93 13.15 5.65
CA LYS A 43 4.44 14.34 6.33
C LYS A 43 4.38 15.55 5.40
N GLY A 44 3.18 16.12 5.24
CA GLY A 44 2.92 17.26 4.36
C GLY A 44 2.86 16.92 2.86
N GLY A 45 3.04 15.66 2.47
CA GLY A 45 3.11 15.20 1.09
C GLY A 45 1.87 14.45 0.61
N ASP A 46 1.82 14.26 -0.71
CA ASP A 46 0.84 13.43 -1.40
C ASP A 46 1.36 11.98 -1.47
N VAL A 47 0.52 11.00 -1.15
CA VAL A 47 0.89 9.59 -1.01
C VAL A 47 0.09 8.72 -1.97
N LEU A 48 0.79 7.78 -2.64
CA LEU A 48 0.19 6.66 -3.34
C LEU A 48 0.43 5.37 -2.56
N ASP A 49 -0.65 4.71 -2.13
CA ASP A 49 -0.63 3.42 -1.42
C ASP A 49 -1.15 2.32 -2.36
N MET A 50 -0.21 1.60 -3.00
CA MET A 50 -0.50 0.52 -3.93
C MET A 50 -0.59 -0.81 -3.19
N PHE A 51 -1.58 -1.64 -3.55
CA PHE A 51 -1.94 -2.85 -2.82
C PHE A 51 -2.34 -2.54 -1.38
N SER A 52 -3.17 -1.48 -1.26
CA SER A 52 -3.43 -0.82 0.01
C SER A 52 -4.19 -1.68 1.01
N HIS A 53 -4.90 -2.73 0.55
CA HIS A 53 -5.80 -3.52 1.38
C HIS A 53 -6.76 -2.58 2.13
N VAL A 54 -6.78 -2.62 3.45
CA VAL A 54 -7.62 -1.73 4.30
C VAL A 54 -6.96 -0.36 4.57
N GLY A 55 -5.96 0.03 3.79
CA GLY A 55 -5.31 1.34 3.87
C GLY A 55 -4.17 1.43 4.88
N GLY A 56 -3.43 0.34 5.11
CA GLY A 56 -2.40 0.25 6.13
C GLY A 56 -1.39 1.39 6.12
N PHE A 57 -0.75 1.64 4.98
CA PHE A 57 0.21 2.74 4.82
C PHE A 57 -0.48 4.10 4.70
N GLY A 58 -1.54 4.18 3.89
CA GLY A 58 -2.22 5.45 3.60
C GLY A 58 -2.87 6.08 4.83
N LEU A 59 -3.60 5.32 5.64
CA LEU A 59 -4.23 5.83 6.85
C LEU A 59 -3.20 6.22 7.92
N ALA A 60 -2.10 5.46 8.06
CA ALA A 60 -0.99 5.85 8.92
C ALA A 60 -0.34 7.16 8.47
N ALA A 61 -0.18 7.36 7.15
CA ALA A 61 0.35 8.60 6.59
C ALA A 61 -0.55 9.81 6.93
N LEU A 62 -1.87 9.69 6.76
CA LEU A 62 -2.82 10.76 7.12
C LEU A 62 -2.83 11.06 8.62
N ALA A 63 -2.77 10.02 9.47
CA ALA A 63 -2.69 10.20 10.92
C ALA A 63 -1.42 10.97 11.34
N ASN A 64 -0.37 10.92 10.54
CA ASN A 64 0.92 11.58 10.79
C ASN A 64 1.14 12.84 9.95
N GLY A 65 0.11 13.37 9.31
CA GLY A 65 0.14 14.67 8.68
C GLY A 65 0.40 14.69 7.17
N ALA A 66 0.20 13.57 6.45
CA ALA A 66 0.17 13.60 4.99
C ALA A 66 -0.95 14.52 4.48
N LYS A 67 -0.73 15.13 3.31
CA LYS A 67 -1.68 16.06 2.70
C LYS A 67 -2.84 15.32 2.04
N SER A 68 -2.55 14.26 1.30
CA SER A 68 -3.54 13.43 0.61
C SER A 68 -3.03 12.01 0.40
N VAL A 69 -3.96 11.08 0.22
CA VAL A 69 -3.68 9.67 -0.08
C VAL A 69 -4.59 9.21 -1.21
N LEU A 70 -3.99 8.54 -2.22
CA LEU A 70 -4.68 7.67 -3.16
C LEU A 70 -4.36 6.22 -2.80
N ALA A 71 -5.35 5.46 -2.35
CA ALA A 71 -5.23 4.04 -2.03
C ALA A 71 -5.77 3.19 -3.18
N VAL A 72 -4.97 2.23 -3.63
CA VAL A 72 -5.29 1.38 -4.78
C VAL A 72 -5.25 -0.09 -4.38
N ASP A 73 -6.34 -0.80 -4.68
CA ASP A 73 -6.45 -2.24 -4.46
C ASP A 73 -7.41 -2.88 -5.47
N GLY A 74 -7.26 -4.17 -5.71
CA GLY A 74 -8.20 -4.95 -6.53
C GLY A 74 -9.48 -5.36 -5.77
N SER A 75 -9.44 -5.34 -4.44
CA SER A 75 -10.53 -5.79 -3.56
C SER A 75 -11.46 -4.64 -3.20
N ALA A 76 -12.69 -4.64 -3.75
CA ALA A 76 -13.70 -3.66 -3.36
C ALA A 76 -14.03 -3.71 -1.86
N PRO A 77 -14.23 -4.88 -1.21
CA PRO A 77 -14.47 -4.93 0.23
C PRO A 77 -13.34 -4.34 1.07
N ALA A 78 -12.07 -4.54 0.66
CA ALA A 78 -10.94 -3.95 1.35
C ALA A 78 -10.94 -2.42 1.26
N LEU A 79 -11.23 -1.87 0.09
CA LEU A 79 -11.34 -0.41 -0.11
C LEU A 79 -12.53 0.19 0.65
N GLU A 80 -13.64 -0.52 0.80
CA GLU A 80 -14.77 -0.09 1.65
C GLU A 80 -14.34 0.04 3.12
N LEU A 81 -13.59 -0.94 3.63
CA LEU A 81 -13.01 -0.87 4.97
C LEU A 81 -11.99 0.27 5.11
N ALA A 82 -11.16 0.50 4.10
CA ALA A 82 -10.23 1.63 4.08
C ALA A 82 -10.97 2.98 4.14
N ASN A 83 -12.02 3.15 3.35
CA ASN A 83 -12.88 4.35 3.39
C ASN A 83 -13.56 4.52 4.75
N ALA A 84 -14.03 3.43 5.37
CA ALA A 84 -14.61 3.47 6.70
C ALA A 84 -13.58 3.88 7.77
N GLY A 85 -12.33 3.43 7.66
CA GLY A 85 -11.23 3.88 8.50
C GLY A 85 -10.94 5.38 8.34
N ALA A 86 -10.90 5.88 7.11
CA ALA A 86 -10.74 7.31 6.83
C ALA A 86 -11.89 8.14 7.40
N ALA A 87 -13.12 7.65 7.30
CA ALA A 87 -14.30 8.30 7.90
C ALA A 87 -14.22 8.34 9.44
N ALA A 88 -13.80 7.25 10.08
CA ALA A 88 -13.61 7.19 11.53
C ALA A 88 -12.54 8.18 12.03
N MET A 89 -11.53 8.48 11.19
CA MET A 89 -10.50 9.48 11.46
C MET A 89 -10.90 10.90 11.05
N ALA A 90 -12.07 11.11 10.45
CA ALA A 90 -12.53 12.38 9.88
C ALA A 90 -11.56 12.96 8.81
N VAL A 91 -10.97 12.09 7.97
CA VAL A 91 -10.03 12.46 6.91
C VAL A 91 -10.51 12.02 5.51
N SER A 92 -11.79 11.74 5.32
CA SER A 92 -12.35 11.28 4.04
C SER A 92 -12.13 12.27 2.89
N ASP A 93 -12.02 13.55 3.18
CA ASP A 93 -11.71 14.61 2.21
C ASP A 93 -10.27 14.56 1.67
N LYS A 94 -9.39 13.82 2.33
CA LYS A 94 -7.96 13.64 1.99
C LYS A 94 -7.62 12.22 1.54
N PHE A 95 -8.62 11.33 1.53
CA PHE A 95 -8.45 9.91 1.23
C PHE A 95 -9.30 9.52 0.03
N GLU A 96 -8.66 9.15 -1.06
CA GLU A 96 -9.30 8.65 -2.28
C GLU A 96 -8.96 7.19 -2.48
N THR A 97 -9.90 6.40 -3.00
CA THR A 97 -9.70 5.01 -3.37
C THR A 97 -9.90 4.79 -4.86
N ARG A 98 -9.04 3.95 -5.47
CA ARG A 98 -9.17 3.52 -6.86
C ARG A 98 -9.10 1.99 -6.91
N ARG A 99 -10.17 1.35 -7.37
CA ARG A 99 -10.18 -0.10 -7.60
C ARG A 99 -9.62 -0.44 -8.96
N GLY A 100 -8.69 -1.40 -9.02
CA GLY A 100 -8.18 -1.89 -10.30
C GLY A 100 -7.02 -2.85 -10.14
N ASP A 101 -6.59 -3.41 -11.28
CA ASP A 101 -5.31 -4.11 -11.36
C ASP A 101 -4.17 -3.13 -11.15
N ALA A 102 -3.23 -3.49 -10.29
CA ALA A 102 -2.16 -2.57 -9.87
C ALA A 102 -1.29 -2.09 -11.05
N PHE A 103 -0.95 -2.98 -11.98
CA PHE A 103 -0.11 -2.60 -13.13
C PHE A 103 -0.87 -1.64 -14.06
N ALA A 104 -2.13 -1.95 -14.34
CA ALA A 104 -2.98 -1.09 -15.18
C ALA A 104 -3.20 0.29 -14.54
N VAL A 105 -3.40 0.35 -13.22
CA VAL A 105 -3.56 1.63 -12.51
C VAL A 105 -2.27 2.43 -12.49
N LEU A 106 -1.10 1.80 -12.27
CA LEU A 106 0.20 2.48 -12.34
C LEU A 106 0.45 3.09 -13.72
N GLU A 107 0.14 2.35 -14.79
CA GLU A 107 0.27 2.82 -16.17
C GLU A 107 -0.69 4.00 -16.45
N ALA A 108 -1.95 3.89 -16.03
CA ALA A 108 -2.93 4.97 -16.18
C ALA A 108 -2.53 6.25 -15.42
N LEU A 109 -2.03 6.12 -14.19
CA LEU A 109 -1.54 7.26 -13.40
C LEU A 109 -0.35 7.96 -14.09
N ALA A 110 0.53 7.20 -14.73
CA ALA A 110 1.63 7.77 -15.51
C ALA A 110 1.14 8.53 -16.74
N GLU A 111 0.15 8.00 -17.45
CA GLU A 111 -0.51 8.66 -18.59
C GLU A 111 -1.25 9.94 -18.16
N GLU A 112 -1.86 9.93 -16.98
CA GLU A 112 -2.51 11.09 -16.35
C GLU A 112 -1.48 12.17 -15.90
N GLY A 113 -0.17 11.87 -15.89
CA GLY A 113 0.87 12.75 -15.37
C GLY A 113 0.86 12.90 -13.85
N ALA A 114 0.27 11.93 -13.13
CA ALA A 114 0.20 11.95 -11.68
C ALA A 114 1.59 11.82 -11.04
N GLN A 115 1.80 12.54 -9.95
CA GLN A 115 3.06 12.55 -9.21
C GLN A 115 2.80 12.61 -7.70
N PHE A 116 3.59 11.87 -6.93
CA PHE A 116 3.43 11.73 -5.48
C PHE A 116 4.77 11.96 -4.75
N ASP A 117 4.72 12.49 -3.54
CA ASP A 117 5.90 12.65 -2.69
C ASP A 117 6.38 11.31 -2.13
N VAL A 118 5.43 10.40 -1.84
CA VAL A 118 5.72 9.05 -1.37
C VAL A 118 4.85 8.04 -2.12
N VAL A 119 5.48 7.02 -2.69
CA VAL A 119 4.81 5.87 -3.33
C VAL A 119 5.18 4.61 -2.56
N ILE A 120 4.19 3.88 -2.07
CA ILE A 120 4.37 2.59 -1.38
C ILE A 120 3.73 1.49 -2.21
N CYS A 121 4.48 0.42 -2.44
CA CYS A 121 4.01 -0.80 -3.08
C CYS A 121 4.24 -2.00 -2.15
N ASP A 122 3.17 -2.55 -1.58
CA ASP A 122 3.19 -3.75 -0.73
C ASP A 122 2.43 -4.91 -1.41
N PRO A 123 2.98 -5.46 -2.51
CA PRO A 123 2.30 -6.45 -3.32
C PRO A 123 2.17 -7.79 -2.60
N PRO A 124 1.24 -8.66 -3.05
CA PRO A 124 1.22 -10.05 -2.62
C PRO A 124 2.52 -10.75 -3.01
N ALA A 125 2.77 -11.94 -2.45
CA ALA A 125 3.96 -12.72 -2.75
C ALA A 125 4.02 -13.11 -4.24
N PHE A 126 4.76 -12.36 -5.05
CA PHE A 126 4.97 -12.68 -6.47
C PHE A 126 5.83 -13.93 -6.68
N ALA A 127 6.68 -14.26 -5.70
CA ALA A 127 7.52 -15.47 -5.71
C ALA A 127 7.26 -16.33 -4.47
N PRO A 128 6.08 -17.00 -4.36
CA PRO A 128 5.76 -17.83 -3.20
C PRO A 128 6.63 -19.10 -3.09
N GLY A 129 7.25 -19.53 -4.19
CA GLY A 129 8.12 -20.69 -4.23
C GLY A 129 9.22 -20.58 -5.29
N ARG A 130 10.19 -21.51 -5.24
CA ARG A 130 11.36 -21.52 -6.15
C ARG A 130 10.98 -21.58 -7.63
N LYS A 131 9.90 -22.29 -7.98
CA LYS A 131 9.43 -22.43 -9.36
C LYS A 131 8.91 -21.12 -9.97
N SER A 132 8.44 -20.19 -9.13
CA SER A 132 7.92 -18.89 -9.54
C SER A 132 8.93 -17.75 -9.33
N LEU A 133 10.18 -18.05 -8.93
CA LEU A 133 11.16 -17.03 -8.55
C LEU A 133 11.42 -16.03 -9.68
N ASP A 134 11.77 -16.50 -10.86
CA ASP A 134 12.12 -15.60 -11.98
C ASP A 134 10.94 -14.75 -12.45
N ALA A 135 9.74 -15.34 -12.51
CA ALA A 135 8.52 -14.59 -12.83
C ALA A 135 8.19 -13.56 -11.76
N GLY A 136 8.35 -13.93 -10.49
CA GLY A 136 8.13 -13.04 -9.36
C GLY A 136 9.13 -11.87 -9.32
N LEU A 137 10.41 -12.12 -9.59
CA LEU A 137 11.42 -11.06 -9.67
C LEU A 137 11.13 -10.08 -10.79
N ARG A 138 10.70 -10.56 -11.98
CA ARG A 138 10.24 -9.68 -13.07
C ARG A 138 9.02 -8.84 -12.69
N ALA A 139 8.09 -9.41 -11.90
CA ALA A 139 6.94 -8.66 -11.40
C ALA A 139 7.36 -7.55 -10.42
N TYR A 140 8.29 -7.83 -9.50
CA TYR A 140 8.87 -6.80 -8.62
C TYR A 140 9.59 -5.70 -9.38
N GLU A 141 10.40 -6.06 -10.38
CA GLU A 141 11.08 -5.09 -11.26
C GLU A 141 10.07 -4.19 -12.00
N ARG A 142 8.99 -4.79 -12.55
CA ARG A 142 7.94 -4.03 -13.24
C ARG A 142 7.21 -3.06 -12.30
N VAL A 143 6.82 -3.52 -11.10
CA VAL A 143 6.18 -2.67 -10.09
C VAL A 143 7.10 -1.51 -9.71
N ALA A 144 8.36 -1.80 -9.38
CA ALA A 144 9.31 -0.78 -8.97
C ALA A 144 9.52 0.27 -10.07
N ARG A 145 9.69 -0.16 -11.32
CA ARG A 145 9.89 0.75 -12.46
C ARG A 145 8.67 1.63 -12.73
N LEU A 146 7.45 1.06 -12.73
CA LEU A 146 6.23 1.83 -12.96
C LEU A 146 5.96 2.80 -11.81
N ALA A 147 6.16 2.37 -10.58
CA ALA A 147 5.97 3.20 -9.40
C ALA A 147 7.00 4.33 -9.30
N ALA A 148 8.26 4.07 -9.67
CA ALA A 148 9.31 5.10 -9.66
C ALA A 148 8.99 6.28 -10.58
N ALA A 149 8.32 6.03 -11.72
CA ALA A 149 7.90 7.09 -12.64
C ALA A 149 6.86 8.05 -12.04
N LEU A 150 6.18 7.65 -10.97
CA LEU A 150 5.17 8.45 -10.27
C LEU A 150 5.72 9.22 -9.06
N VAL A 151 7.01 9.05 -8.73
CA VAL A 151 7.63 9.73 -7.60
C VAL A 151 8.14 11.10 -8.05
N LYS A 152 7.77 12.14 -7.33
CA LYS A 152 8.32 13.50 -7.53
C LYS A 152 9.83 13.53 -7.27
N ASP A 153 10.52 14.48 -7.88
CA ASP A 153 11.92 14.75 -7.56
C ASP A 153 12.11 14.98 -6.05
N GLY A 154 13.03 14.24 -5.44
CA GLY A 154 13.27 14.26 -3.99
C GLY A 154 12.26 13.47 -3.16
N GLY A 155 11.30 12.78 -3.80
CA GLY A 155 10.34 11.90 -3.12
C GLY A 155 10.91 10.52 -2.79
N TYR A 156 10.05 9.64 -2.28
CA TYR A 156 10.43 8.31 -1.80
C TYR A 156 9.58 7.22 -2.45
N LEU A 157 10.24 6.12 -2.82
CA LEU A 157 9.61 4.87 -3.24
C LEU A 157 9.90 3.79 -2.20
N GLY A 158 8.85 3.21 -1.64
CA GLY A 158 8.92 2.02 -0.80
C GLY A 158 8.35 0.80 -1.53
N VAL A 159 9.15 -0.26 -1.68
CA VAL A 159 8.68 -1.54 -2.24
C VAL A 159 8.88 -2.63 -1.20
N CYS A 160 7.81 -3.34 -0.86
CA CYS A 160 7.80 -4.44 0.10
C CYS A 160 7.82 -5.80 -0.60
N SER A 161 8.26 -6.83 0.10
CA SER A 161 8.16 -8.22 -0.35
C SER A 161 7.87 -9.15 0.82
N CYS A 162 6.87 -10.01 0.64
CA CYS A 162 6.61 -11.16 1.53
C CYS A 162 6.95 -12.50 0.86
N SER A 163 7.73 -12.49 -0.23
CA SER A 163 8.09 -13.68 -1.01
C SER A 163 9.21 -14.47 -0.35
N HIS A 164 8.94 -15.68 0.13
CA HIS A 164 9.94 -16.55 0.76
C HIS A 164 11.08 -16.99 -0.20
N ALA A 165 10.82 -17.10 -1.50
CA ALA A 165 11.84 -17.50 -2.48
C ALA A 165 12.75 -16.35 -2.92
N ALA A 166 12.33 -15.11 -2.75
CA ALA A 166 13.12 -13.92 -3.06
C ALA A 166 13.84 -13.44 -1.80
N ASP A 167 15.10 -13.85 -1.61
CA ASP A 167 15.93 -13.29 -0.56
C ASP A 167 16.18 -11.79 -0.77
N LEU A 168 16.66 -11.10 0.25
CA LEU A 168 16.87 -9.65 0.24
C LEU A 168 17.74 -9.19 -0.94
N THR A 169 18.78 -9.95 -1.28
CA THR A 169 19.70 -9.59 -2.37
C THR A 169 19.01 -9.64 -3.73
N LYS A 170 18.27 -10.73 -4.01
CA LYS A 170 17.51 -10.88 -5.26
C LYS A 170 16.42 -9.82 -5.39
N PHE A 171 15.67 -9.61 -4.30
CA PHE A 171 14.62 -8.59 -4.26
C PHE A 171 15.19 -7.18 -4.50
N ARG A 172 16.25 -6.80 -3.79
CA ARG A 172 16.94 -5.51 -3.97
C ARG A 172 17.42 -5.31 -5.41
N ASN A 173 18.07 -6.33 -6.00
CA ASN A 173 18.56 -6.25 -7.38
C ASN A 173 17.43 -6.11 -8.39
N ALA A 174 16.28 -6.75 -8.17
CA ALA A 174 15.12 -6.62 -9.05
C ALA A 174 14.45 -5.24 -8.91
N SER A 175 14.37 -4.68 -7.71
CA SER A 175 13.68 -3.42 -7.43
C SER A 175 14.51 -2.16 -7.75
N SER A 176 15.81 -2.30 -8.03
CA SER A 176 16.72 -1.17 -8.30
C SER A 176 17.15 -1.05 -9.77
N ARG A 177 16.55 -1.80 -10.67
CA ARG A 177 16.72 -1.74 -12.15
C ARG A 177 15.64 -0.87 -12.77
#